data_d5b26d74834221078137b2e361404582
#
_entry.id   d5b26d74834221078137b2e361404582
#
_cell.length_a   1.000
_cell.length_b   1.000
_cell.length_c   1.000
_cell.angle_alpha   90.00
_cell.angle_beta   90.00
_cell.angle_gamma   90.00
#
_symmetry.space_group_name_H-M   'P 1'
#
loop_
_entity.id
_entity.type
_entity.pdbx_description
1 polymer ?
#
loop_
_entity_poly.entity_id
_entity_poly.type
_entity_poly.pdbx_seq_one_letter_code
_entity_poly.pdbx_strand_id
1 'polypeptide(L)'
;KMLHQKELIKKAMQDKQYFDQYRKDVPVAVTSADKNKEAEKRKLLRETLFNAVKNNELQIKERTAFEYCGFKIILPANMAKGKPFVWLEREGKYYVELGDTEVGVLIRIDNYLNNLDKHIENQQKQLFNMGERKKGIQKELGNDENYADVIAELKEKLAEIDNKLGVNKK
;
A
#
# COMPACT_ATOMS: atom_id res chain seq x y z
N LYS A 1 -9.08 -9.23 4.03
CA LYS A 1 -7.83 -8.68 3.41
C LYS A 1 -7.97 -8.42 1.91
N MET A 2 -8.42 -9.38 1.08
CA MET A 2 -8.55 -9.18 -0.38
C MET A 2 -9.52 -8.07 -0.77
N LEU A 3 -10.69 -7.95 -0.13
CA LEU A 3 -11.66 -6.86 -0.38
C LEU A 3 -11.04 -5.50 -0.08
N HIS A 4 -10.36 -5.36 1.04
CA HIS A 4 -9.65 -4.14 1.42
C HIS A 4 -8.56 -3.78 0.39
N GLN A 5 -7.78 -4.78 -0.08
CA GLN A 5 -6.75 -4.54 -1.09
C GLN A 5 -7.35 -4.08 -2.42
N LYS A 6 -8.51 -4.64 -2.85
CA LYS A 6 -9.22 -4.18 -4.04
C LYS A 6 -9.66 -2.72 -3.93
N GLU A 7 -10.13 -2.32 -2.75
CA GLU A 7 -10.54 -0.94 -2.50
C GLU A 7 -9.35 0.03 -2.55
N LEU A 8 -8.21 -0.35 -1.97
CA LEU A 8 -6.98 0.44 -2.06
C LEU A 8 -6.52 0.63 -3.51
N ILE A 9 -6.56 -0.42 -4.32
CA ILE A 9 -6.22 -0.35 -5.74
C ILE A 9 -7.18 0.59 -6.48
N LYS A 10 -8.49 0.50 -6.20
CA LYS A 10 -9.49 1.39 -6.82
C LYS A 10 -9.22 2.86 -6.51
N LYS A 11 -8.95 3.18 -5.24
CA LYS A 11 -8.58 4.54 -4.80
C LYS A 11 -7.31 5.02 -5.49
N ALA A 12 -6.28 4.18 -5.56
CA ALA A 12 -5.04 4.51 -6.23
C ALA A 12 -5.21 4.78 -7.75
N MET A 13 -6.09 4.03 -8.42
CA MET A 13 -6.43 4.28 -9.83
C MET A 13 -7.15 5.61 -10.02
N GLN A 14 -8.07 5.98 -9.12
CA GLN A 14 -8.75 7.28 -9.14
C GLN A 14 -7.75 8.42 -8.94
N ASP A 15 -6.84 8.27 -7.98
CA ASP A 15 -5.80 9.26 -7.70
C ASP A 15 -4.82 9.41 -8.86
N LYS A 16 -4.44 8.31 -9.53
CA LYS A 16 -3.62 8.33 -10.73
C LYS A 16 -4.32 9.08 -11.87
N GLN A 17 -5.59 8.78 -12.13
CA GLN A 17 -6.37 9.45 -13.17
C GLN A 17 -6.45 10.95 -12.91
N TYR A 18 -6.69 11.34 -11.66
CA TYR A 18 -6.70 12.74 -11.27
C TYR A 18 -5.34 13.41 -11.50
N PHE A 19 -4.25 12.78 -11.07
CA PHE A 19 -2.91 13.32 -11.22
C PHE A 19 -2.51 13.49 -12.69
N ASP A 20 -2.87 12.53 -13.55
CA ASP A 20 -2.62 12.63 -14.99
C ASP A 20 -3.39 13.79 -15.62
N GLN A 21 -4.63 14.03 -15.19
CA GLN A 21 -5.42 15.18 -15.63
C GLN A 21 -4.84 16.49 -15.11
N TYR A 22 -4.49 16.56 -13.82
CA TYR A 22 -3.86 17.72 -13.20
C TYR A 22 -2.60 18.13 -13.95
N ARG A 23 -1.75 17.19 -14.34
CA ARG A 23 -0.53 17.47 -15.12
C ARG A 23 -0.81 18.05 -16.52
N LYS A 24 -1.90 17.66 -17.14
CA LYS A 24 -2.32 18.21 -18.43
C LYS A 24 -2.87 19.62 -18.30
N ASP A 25 -3.55 19.91 -17.20
CA ASP A 25 -4.22 21.20 -16.95
C ASP A 25 -3.25 22.26 -16.39
N VAL A 26 -2.08 21.85 -15.88
CA VAL A 26 -1.05 22.81 -15.44
C VAL A 26 -0.47 23.54 -16.64
N PRO A 27 -0.55 24.87 -16.70
CA PRO A 27 0.02 25.64 -17.81
C PRO A 27 1.53 25.43 -17.91
N VAL A 28 2.00 25.15 -19.10
CA VAL A 28 3.45 25.08 -19.35
C VAL A 28 4.02 26.49 -19.27
N ALA A 29 5.01 26.69 -18.39
CA ALA A 29 5.72 27.96 -18.28
C ALA A 29 6.44 28.30 -19.61
N VAL A 30 5.90 29.23 -20.36
CA VAL A 30 6.38 29.57 -21.72
C VAL A 30 7.47 30.61 -21.66
N THR A 31 7.34 31.59 -20.76
CA THR A 31 8.31 32.72 -20.65
C THR A 31 9.37 32.44 -19.57
N SER A 32 10.51 33.13 -19.66
CA SER A 32 11.56 33.09 -18.63
C SER A 32 11.05 33.58 -17.27
N ALA A 33 10.16 34.58 -17.28
CA ALA A 33 9.54 35.12 -16.07
C ALA A 33 8.64 34.09 -15.38
N ASP A 34 7.86 33.32 -16.16
CA ASP A 34 7.01 32.27 -15.62
C ASP A 34 7.83 31.11 -15.02
N LYS A 35 8.93 30.73 -15.68
CA LYS A 35 9.88 29.73 -15.18
C LYS A 35 10.52 30.15 -13.86
N ASN A 36 10.89 31.41 -13.73
CA ASN A 36 11.46 31.92 -12.48
C ASN A 36 10.43 31.91 -11.34
N LYS A 37 9.20 32.36 -11.60
CA LYS A 37 8.11 32.31 -10.60
C LYS A 37 7.81 30.89 -10.15
N GLU A 38 7.78 29.92 -11.07
CA GLU A 38 7.58 28.53 -10.75
C GLU A 38 8.73 27.96 -9.93
N ALA A 39 9.97 28.28 -10.27
CA ALA A 39 11.15 27.88 -9.52
C ALA A 39 11.16 28.46 -8.09
N GLU A 40 10.79 29.75 -7.92
CA GLU A 40 10.65 30.37 -6.60
C GLU A 40 9.55 29.72 -5.76
N LYS A 41 8.38 29.48 -6.36
CA LYS A 41 7.26 28.78 -5.68
C LYS A 41 7.71 27.39 -5.24
N ARG A 42 8.39 26.65 -6.10
CA ARG A 42 8.89 25.32 -5.80
C ARG A 42 9.95 25.34 -4.70
N LYS A 43 10.83 26.35 -4.69
CA LYS A 43 11.81 26.57 -3.62
C LYS A 43 11.10 26.79 -2.28
N LEU A 44 10.11 27.67 -2.24
CA LEU A 44 9.34 27.97 -1.03
C LEU A 44 8.64 26.71 -0.49
N LEU A 45 8.05 25.90 -1.37
CA LEU A 45 7.41 24.64 -0.95
C LEU A 45 8.41 23.66 -0.33
N ARG A 46 9.62 23.54 -0.89
CA ARG A 46 10.69 22.70 -0.35
C ARG A 46 11.10 23.17 1.04
N GLU A 47 11.41 24.45 1.19
CA GLU A 47 11.80 25.05 2.48
C GLU A 47 10.70 24.87 3.52
N THR A 48 9.45 25.12 3.16
CA THR A 48 8.30 24.94 4.04
C THR A 48 8.17 23.50 4.51
N LEU A 49 8.24 22.53 3.59
CA LEU A 49 8.12 21.13 3.95
C LEU A 49 9.29 20.65 4.80
N PHE A 50 10.51 21.02 4.43
CA PHE A 50 11.71 20.62 5.15
C PHE A 50 11.71 21.15 6.59
N ASN A 51 11.34 22.43 6.78
CA ASN A 51 11.22 23.03 8.10
C ASN A 51 10.06 22.38 8.90
N ALA A 52 8.93 22.11 8.25
CA ALA A 52 7.81 21.44 8.89
C ALA A 52 8.17 20.05 9.36
N VAL A 53 8.94 19.29 8.59
CA VAL A 53 9.46 17.96 8.95
C VAL A 53 10.44 18.06 10.12
N LYS A 54 11.41 18.97 10.07
CA LYS A 54 12.38 19.16 11.16
C LYS A 54 11.72 19.55 12.49
N ASN A 55 10.69 20.37 12.43
CA ASN A 55 9.98 20.84 13.63
C ASN A 55 8.86 19.91 14.10
N ASN A 56 8.74 18.71 13.50
CA ASN A 56 7.64 17.79 13.78
C ASN A 56 7.95 16.75 14.89
N GLU A 57 9.16 16.76 15.44
CA GLU A 57 9.62 15.75 16.40
C GLU A 57 8.77 15.64 17.67
N LEU A 58 8.15 16.74 18.12
CA LEU A 58 7.35 16.83 19.33
C LEU A 58 5.84 16.86 19.09
N GLN A 59 5.39 16.65 17.85
CA GLN A 59 3.96 16.71 17.52
C GLN A 59 3.24 15.41 17.93
N ILE A 60 2.19 15.56 18.73
CA ILE A 60 1.40 14.43 19.25
C ILE A 60 0.34 13.95 18.23
N LYS A 61 -0.05 14.80 17.30
CA LYS A 61 -1.11 14.52 16.30
C LYS A 61 -0.62 14.70 14.87
N GLU A 62 -1.19 13.93 13.96
CA GLU A 62 -1.04 14.17 12.51
C GLU A 62 -1.55 15.57 12.17
N ARG A 63 -0.86 16.25 11.26
CA ARG A 63 -1.26 17.56 10.74
C ARG A 63 -1.02 17.67 9.24
N THR A 64 -1.92 18.35 8.55
CA THR A 64 -1.71 18.72 7.15
C THR A 64 -0.72 19.88 7.07
N ALA A 65 0.38 19.69 6.31
CA ALA A 65 1.35 20.74 6.05
C ALA A 65 0.81 21.72 4.99
N PHE A 66 0.47 21.19 3.83
CA PHE A 66 -0.14 21.93 2.71
C PHE A 66 -0.66 20.94 1.65
N GLU A 67 -1.25 21.45 0.60
CA GLU A 67 -1.69 20.67 -0.56
C GLU A 67 -0.69 20.81 -1.71
N TYR A 68 -0.32 19.69 -2.34
CA TYR A 68 0.61 19.64 -3.45
C TYR A 68 0.08 18.72 -4.55
N CYS A 69 -0.05 19.25 -5.76
CA CYS A 69 -0.61 18.53 -6.91
C CYS A 69 -1.98 17.87 -6.62
N GLY A 70 -2.81 18.51 -5.78
CA GLY A 70 -4.13 18.02 -5.37
C GLY A 70 -4.11 16.91 -4.31
N PHE A 71 -2.95 16.63 -3.72
CA PHE A 71 -2.78 15.73 -2.59
C PHE A 71 -2.46 16.51 -1.33
N LYS A 72 -3.09 16.18 -0.22
CA LYS A 72 -2.72 16.70 1.09
C LYS A 72 -1.45 16.04 1.56
N ILE A 73 -0.45 16.84 1.94
CA ILE A 73 0.76 16.35 2.59
C ILE A 73 0.53 16.37 4.08
N ILE A 74 0.51 15.20 4.70
CA ILE A 74 0.24 15.02 6.13
C ILE A 74 1.52 14.58 6.82
N LEU A 75 1.90 15.35 7.84
CA LEU A 75 3.00 15.02 8.73
C LEU A 75 2.51 14.07 9.81
N PRO A 76 3.19 12.93 10.03
CA PRO A 76 2.79 11.98 11.06
C PRO A 76 3.04 12.52 12.46
N ALA A 77 2.34 11.97 13.45
CA ALA A 77 2.67 12.20 14.84
C ALA A 77 4.00 11.51 15.21
N ASN A 78 4.75 12.08 16.13
CA ASN A 78 5.96 11.49 16.74
C ASN A 78 7.01 10.99 15.70
N MET A 79 7.51 11.88 14.85
CA MET A 79 8.55 11.56 13.86
C MET A 79 9.97 11.39 14.46
N ALA A 80 10.10 11.32 15.78
CA ALA A 80 11.37 11.45 16.51
C ALA A 80 12.40 10.32 16.27
N LYS A 81 12.05 9.19 15.68
CA LYS A 81 12.98 8.06 15.48
C LYS A 81 12.74 7.39 14.14
N GLY A 82 13.58 7.68 13.17
CA GLY A 82 13.59 7.01 11.88
C GLY A 82 13.81 7.98 10.72
N LYS A 83 13.71 7.46 9.51
CA LYS A 83 13.75 8.29 8.31
C LYS A 83 12.48 9.14 8.23
N PRO A 84 12.61 10.43 7.88
CA PRO A 84 11.45 11.29 7.76
C PRO A 84 10.52 10.79 6.65
N PHE A 85 9.22 10.85 6.90
CA PHE A 85 8.22 10.46 5.93
C PHE A 85 6.99 11.36 6.03
N VAL A 86 6.16 11.32 5.01
CA VAL A 86 4.84 11.96 4.99
C VAL A 86 3.80 10.98 4.46
N TRP A 87 2.54 11.29 4.75
CA TRP A 87 1.43 10.70 4.04
C TRP A 87 0.97 11.64 2.95
N LEU A 88 0.79 11.13 1.74
CA LEU A 88 0.04 11.80 0.69
C LEU A 88 -1.39 11.26 0.75
N GLU A 89 -2.36 12.12 0.92
CA GLU A 89 -3.76 11.76 1.04
C GLU A 89 -4.61 12.48 0.00
N ARG A 90 -5.40 11.68 -0.72
CA ARG A 90 -6.49 12.14 -1.55
C ARG A 90 -7.65 11.14 -1.38
N GLU A 91 -7.95 10.26 -2.33
CA GLU A 91 -8.86 9.12 -2.15
C GLU A 91 -8.16 7.98 -1.39
N GLY A 92 -6.88 7.77 -1.68
CA GLY A 92 -5.97 6.89 -0.95
C GLY A 92 -5.07 7.65 0.03
N LYS A 93 -4.35 6.89 0.87
CA LYS A 93 -3.32 7.41 1.78
C LYS A 93 -2.02 6.66 1.52
N TYR A 94 -0.97 7.37 1.13
CA TYR A 94 0.28 6.81 0.63
C TYR A 94 1.44 7.21 1.51
N TYR A 95 2.24 6.23 1.91
CA TYR A 95 3.49 6.44 2.64
C TYR A 95 4.60 6.87 1.68
N VAL A 96 5.24 7.99 1.96
CA VAL A 96 6.38 8.48 1.18
C VAL A 96 7.54 8.82 2.10
N GLU A 97 8.60 8.03 2.01
CA GLU A 97 9.86 8.31 2.70
C GLU A 97 10.53 9.53 2.04
N LEU A 98 10.90 10.50 2.84
CA LEU A 98 11.54 11.73 2.39
C LEU A 98 13.06 11.60 2.37
N GLY A 99 13.73 12.49 1.63
CA GLY A 99 15.19 12.63 1.70
C GLY A 99 15.62 13.48 2.88
N ASP A 100 16.88 13.36 3.25
CA ASP A 100 17.50 14.09 4.37
C ASP A 100 17.86 15.55 4.01
N THR A 101 17.68 15.94 2.77
CA THR A 101 18.00 17.29 2.26
C THR A 101 16.73 18.04 1.86
N GLU A 102 16.78 19.35 1.93
CA GLU A 102 15.69 20.25 1.48
C GLU A 102 15.25 19.95 0.04
N VAL A 103 16.21 19.72 -0.87
CA VAL A 103 15.91 19.38 -2.26
C VAL A 103 15.28 17.99 -2.35
N GLY A 104 15.75 17.06 -1.53
CA GLY A 104 15.31 15.67 -1.53
C GLY A 104 13.86 15.48 -1.11
N VAL A 105 13.32 16.29 -0.20
CA VAL A 105 11.95 16.11 0.32
C VAL A 105 10.89 16.22 -0.78
N LEU A 106 10.96 17.21 -1.65
CA LEU A 106 9.97 17.41 -2.71
C LEU A 106 10.20 16.45 -3.89
N ILE A 107 11.48 16.17 -4.23
CA ILE A 107 11.82 15.21 -5.29
C ILE A 107 11.26 13.81 -4.97
N ARG A 108 11.29 13.38 -3.73
CA ARG A 108 10.72 12.08 -3.32
C ARG A 108 9.21 12.03 -3.54
N ILE A 109 8.51 13.10 -3.23
CA ILE A 109 7.07 13.21 -3.48
C ILE A 109 6.77 13.19 -4.98
N ASP A 110 7.50 13.99 -5.78
CA ASP A 110 7.36 13.99 -7.24
C ASP A 110 7.59 12.62 -7.85
N ASN A 111 8.65 11.93 -7.42
CA ASN A 111 8.97 10.58 -7.90
C ASN A 111 7.89 9.59 -7.52
N TYR A 112 7.29 9.70 -6.33
CA TYR A 112 6.19 8.85 -5.92
C TYR A 112 4.96 9.07 -6.80
N LEU A 113 4.54 10.31 -6.98
CA LEU A 113 3.38 10.68 -7.80
C LEU A 113 3.58 10.27 -9.27
N ASN A 114 4.78 10.47 -9.83
CA ASN A 114 5.11 10.07 -11.19
C ASN A 114 5.18 8.54 -11.41
N ASN A 115 5.29 7.76 -10.34
CA ASN A 115 5.35 6.30 -10.40
C ASN A 115 4.10 5.62 -9.77
N LEU A 116 2.97 6.33 -9.66
CA LEU A 116 1.72 5.76 -9.12
C LEU A 116 1.26 4.51 -9.86
N ASP A 117 1.43 4.45 -11.18
CA ASP A 117 1.17 3.27 -12.02
C ASP A 117 1.96 2.05 -11.55
N LYS A 118 3.25 2.18 -11.32
CA LYS A 118 4.08 1.07 -10.80
C LYS A 118 3.62 0.61 -9.41
N HIS A 119 3.19 1.56 -8.56
CA HIS A 119 2.63 1.21 -7.25
C HIS A 119 1.33 0.44 -7.38
N ILE A 120 0.45 0.84 -8.31
CA ILE A 120 -0.80 0.13 -8.62
C ILE A 120 -0.51 -1.27 -9.15
N GLU A 121 0.39 -1.41 -10.13
CA GLU A 121 0.80 -2.70 -10.68
C GLU A 121 1.34 -3.65 -9.60
N ASN A 122 2.18 -3.15 -8.68
CA ASN A 122 2.70 -3.94 -7.59
C ASN A 122 1.60 -4.42 -6.64
N GLN A 123 0.63 -3.55 -6.33
CA GLN A 123 -0.53 -3.92 -5.51
C GLN A 123 -1.42 -4.95 -6.21
N GLN A 124 -1.61 -4.83 -7.53
CA GLN A 124 -2.35 -5.80 -8.32
C GLN A 124 -1.66 -7.17 -8.33
N LYS A 125 -0.34 -7.21 -8.49
CA LYS A 125 0.45 -8.45 -8.39
C LYS A 125 0.33 -9.10 -7.01
N GLN A 126 0.37 -8.30 -5.94
CA GLN A 126 0.17 -8.80 -4.58
C GLN A 126 -1.22 -9.40 -4.39
N LEU A 127 -2.25 -8.74 -4.91
CA LEU A 127 -3.63 -9.24 -4.86
C LEU A 127 -3.78 -10.56 -5.62
N PHE A 128 -3.19 -10.66 -6.82
CA PHE A 128 -3.16 -11.88 -7.62
C PHE A 128 -2.49 -13.04 -6.85
N ASN A 129 -1.30 -12.79 -6.30
CA ASN A 129 -0.56 -13.79 -5.51
C ASN A 129 -1.33 -14.25 -4.27
N MET A 130 -2.05 -13.35 -3.60
CA MET A 130 -2.93 -13.71 -2.48
C MET A 130 -4.10 -14.60 -2.95
N GLY A 131 -4.63 -14.36 -4.14
CA GLY A 131 -5.67 -15.18 -4.76
C GLY A 131 -5.19 -16.58 -5.05
N GLU A 132 -4.01 -16.72 -5.65
CA GLU A 132 -3.41 -18.03 -5.97
C GLU A 132 -3.06 -18.82 -4.69
N ARG A 133 -2.50 -18.17 -3.69
CA ARG A 133 -2.25 -18.82 -2.38
C ARG A 133 -3.55 -19.32 -1.73
N LYS A 134 -4.62 -18.53 -1.79
CA LYS A 134 -5.93 -18.95 -1.27
C LYS A 134 -6.45 -20.19 -1.99
N LYS A 135 -6.36 -20.23 -3.32
CA LYS A 135 -6.76 -21.40 -4.13
C LYS A 135 -5.91 -22.64 -3.79
N GLY A 136 -4.59 -22.45 -3.62
CA GLY A 136 -3.69 -23.54 -3.20
C GLY A 136 -4.10 -24.14 -1.87
N ILE A 137 -4.29 -23.31 -0.85
CA ILE A 137 -4.73 -23.75 0.48
C ILE A 137 -6.10 -24.46 0.43
N GLN A 138 -7.06 -23.93 -0.35
CA GLN A 138 -8.36 -24.57 -0.52
C GLN A 138 -8.25 -25.95 -1.19
N LYS A 139 -7.33 -26.13 -2.14
CA LYS A 139 -7.07 -27.41 -2.78
C LYS A 139 -6.42 -28.40 -1.81
N GLU A 140 -5.49 -27.95 -0.99
CA GLU A 140 -4.85 -28.78 0.05
C GLU A 140 -5.87 -29.22 1.10
N LEU A 141 -6.72 -28.32 1.60
CA LEU A 141 -7.80 -28.65 2.54
C LEU A 141 -8.81 -29.63 1.94
N GLY A 142 -9.16 -29.49 0.65
CA GLY A 142 -10.02 -30.46 -0.03
C GLY A 142 -9.37 -31.85 -0.18
N ASN A 143 -8.03 -31.90 -0.28
CA ASN A 143 -7.30 -33.16 -0.25
C ASN A 143 -7.27 -33.77 1.17
N ASP A 144 -7.18 -32.96 2.22
CA ASP A 144 -7.23 -33.40 3.60
C ASP A 144 -8.62 -34.01 3.96
N GLU A 145 -9.71 -33.46 3.43
CA GLU A 145 -11.05 -34.06 3.55
C GLU A 145 -11.10 -35.45 2.90
N ASN A 146 -10.46 -35.62 1.73
CA ASN A 146 -10.32 -36.93 1.10
C ASN A 146 -9.52 -37.94 1.96
N TYR A 147 -8.49 -37.49 2.66
CA TYR A 147 -7.75 -38.34 3.59
C TYR A 147 -8.57 -38.72 4.82
N ALA A 148 -9.40 -37.82 5.33
CA ALA A 148 -10.30 -38.11 6.45
C ALA A 148 -11.31 -39.20 6.08
N ASP A 149 -11.88 -39.17 4.87
CA ASP A 149 -12.79 -40.18 4.36
C ASP A 149 -12.10 -41.57 4.21
N VAL A 150 -10.87 -41.55 3.66
CA VAL A 150 -10.07 -42.79 3.54
C VAL A 150 -9.73 -43.39 4.91
N ILE A 151 -9.38 -42.54 5.90
CA ILE A 151 -9.11 -43.00 7.28
C ILE A 151 -10.38 -43.57 7.91
N ALA A 152 -11.55 -42.99 7.69
CA ALA A 152 -12.82 -43.49 8.19
C ALA A 152 -13.14 -44.87 7.60
N GLU A 153 -12.98 -45.03 6.28
CA GLU A 153 -13.19 -46.31 5.58
C GLU A 153 -12.23 -47.41 6.08
N LEU A 154 -10.95 -47.08 6.30
CA LEU A 154 -9.96 -48.00 6.84
C LEU A 154 -10.28 -48.44 8.27
N LYS A 155 -10.77 -47.53 9.12
CA LYS A 155 -11.22 -47.85 10.50
C LYS A 155 -12.42 -48.79 10.51
N GLU A 156 -13.36 -48.60 9.60
CA GLU A 156 -14.52 -49.45 9.45
C GLU A 156 -14.11 -50.88 9.01
N LYS A 157 -13.23 -50.99 8.03
CA LYS A 157 -12.65 -52.27 7.60
C LYS A 157 -11.88 -52.96 8.71
N LEU A 158 -11.13 -52.23 9.52
CA LEU A 158 -10.41 -52.76 10.67
C LEU A 158 -11.39 -53.34 11.70
N ALA A 159 -12.47 -52.63 12.03
CA ALA A 159 -13.50 -53.10 12.95
C ALA A 159 -14.20 -54.36 12.45
N GLU A 160 -14.46 -54.51 11.15
CA GLU A 160 -15.00 -55.73 10.55
C GLU A 160 -14.05 -56.91 10.69
N ILE A 161 -12.76 -56.71 10.50
CA ILE A 161 -11.73 -57.74 10.64
C ILE A 161 -11.62 -58.19 12.10
N ASP A 162 -11.59 -57.25 13.05
CA ASP A 162 -11.54 -57.53 14.49
C ASP A 162 -12.77 -58.33 14.94
N ASN A 163 -13.95 -58.03 14.43
CA ASN A 163 -15.16 -58.77 14.67
C ASN A 163 -15.10 -60.20 14.09
N LYS A 164 -14.54 -60.36 12.88
CA LYS A 164 -14.36 -61.69 12.25
C LYS A 164 -13.31 -62.52 12.96
N LEU A 165 -12.30 -61.95 13.54
CA LEU A 165 -11.23 -62.60 14.28
C LEU A 165 -11.61 -62.88 15.74
N GLY A 166 -12.76 -62.41 16.21
CA GLY A 166 -13.26 -62.67 17.58
C GLY A 166 -12.42 -61.96 18.67
N VAL A 167 -11.64 -60.89 18.30
CA VAL A 167 -10.76 -60.19 19.25
C VAL A 167 -11.54 -59.38 20.29
N ASN A 168 -12.81 -59.09 20.04
CA ASN A 168 -13.69 -58.31 20.93
C ASN A 168 -14.65 -59.18 21.77
N LYS A 169 -14.27 -60.39 22.09
CA LYS A 169 -15.00 -61.20 23.12
C LYS A 169 -14.20 -61.26 24.42
N LYS A 170 -14.32 -60.18 25.21
CA LYS A 170 -14.22 -60.19 26.67
C LYS A 170 -15.12 -59.13 27.24
#